data_ebcf461ee97029bebcd758dfc8071af8
#
_entry.id   ebcf461ee97029bebcd758dfc8071af8
#
_cell.length_a   1.000
_cell.length_b   1.000
_cell.length_c   1.000
_cell.angle_alpha   90.00
_cell.angle_beta   90.00
_cell.angle_gamma   90.00
#
_symmetry.space_group_name_H-M   'P 1'
#
loop_
_entity.id
_entity.type
_entity.pdbx_description
1 polymer ?
#
loop_
_entity_poly.entity_id
_entity_poly.type
_entity_poly.pdbx_seq_one_letter_code
_entity_poly.pdbx_strand_id
1 'polypeptide(L)'
;MTVHQPLPDAASAPAINAAATKGDGLGCHSGQEAMRSAATAAGNAEMLERFAKDYPVGPHDKPQSMCPAFGSLRVGLRMRRTATVLSGSACCVYGLTFTSHFYGARRSVGYVPFNSETLVTGKLFEDIREAVFKLADPALYDTIVVTNLCVPSASGVPLRLLPKEINGVRIIGIDVPGFGVPTHAEAKDVLAGAMLAYARKEAEAGPVQAPRAGKAERPTVTLLGEMFPADPVGIGMMLEPLGLAAGPVVPTREWRELYAALDCAVVAAIHPFYTASIREFEAAGRSIVGSGPVGVEGTVAWLSAIGEACGVAKPLVEAAQNRLVPAIRGALSAMPITGRITLSGYEGSELLVARLLVESGADLRYVGTACPRTPWSEPDREWLAARGVMVNFRATLEQDLAAMAEFQPDLAIGTTPVVQKAKQLGIPALYFTNLISARPLFGPAGAGSLAQVVNAAIGNKGRMDAMKAFFAGVGEGDTAGTWQDTPQLHPDFREKFARRAAKAKAAAEEIP
;
A
#
# COMPACT_ATOMS: atom_id res chain seq x y z
N MET A 1 20.49 21.28 -38.02
CA MET A 1 19.28 22.07 -38.33
C MET A 1 18.07 21.20 -38.07
N THR A 2 17.50 21.32 -36.90
CA THR A 2 16.25 20.65 -36.52
C THR A 2 15.23 21.75 -36.27
N VAL A 3 14.29 21.84 -37.19
CA VAL A 3 13.17 22.78 -37.16
C VAL A 3 12.22 22.35 -36.03
N HIS A 4 12.17 23.11 -34.96
CA HIS A 4 11.10 22.97 -33.97
C HIS A 4 9.82 23.49 -34.57
N GLN A 5 8.87 22.59 -34.88
CA GLN A 5 7.48 22.96 -35.09
C GLN A 5 6.89 23.40 -33.74
N PRO A 6 6.13 24.51 -33.71
CA PRO A 6 5.41 24.89 -32.52
C PRO A 6 4.29 23.86 -32.25
N LEU A 7 4.14 23.48 -30.97
CA LEU A 7 3.03 22.65 -30.50
C LEU A 7 1.70 23.41 -30.81
N PRO A 8 0.66 22.73 -31.29
CA PRO A 8 -0.64 23.31 -31.51
C PRO A 8 -1.27 23.82 -30.21
N ASP A 9 -1.97 24.95 -30.29
CA ASP A 9 -2.69 25.55 -29.17
C ASP A 9 -3.63 24.56 -28.49
N ALA A 10 -3.62 24.57 -27.17
CA ALA A 10 -4.40 23.69 -26.31
C ALA A 10 -5.94 23.87 -26.41
N ALA A 11 -6.38 24.82 -27.22
CA ALA A 11 -7.81 25.14 -27.40
C ALA A 11 -8.55 24.28 -28.44
N SER A 12 -7.88 23.36 -29.14
CA SER A 12 -8.48 22.55 -30.20
C SER A 12 -8.35 21.05 -30.06
N ALA A 13 -8.06 20.56 -28.86
CA ALA A 13 -8.14 19.12 -28.60
C ALA A 13 -9.62 18.70 -28.60
N PRO A 14 -10.04 17.78 -29.50
CA PRO A 14 -11.40 17.28 -29.47
C PRO A 14 -11.66 16.59 -28.15
N ALA A 15 -12.81 16.91 -27.55
CA ALA A 15 -13.31 16.17 -26.37
C ALA A 15 -13.32 14.68 -26.75
N ILE A 16 -12.44 13.91 -26.12
CA ILE A 16 -12.44 12.46 -26.25
C ILE A 16 -13.72 11.99 -25.58
N ASN A 17 -14.72 11.68 -26.40
CA ASN A 17 -15.91 10.99 -25.93
C ASN A 17 -15.45 9.72 -25.21
N ALA A 18 -15.72 9.66 -23.93
CA ALA A 18 -15.54 8.48 -23.11
C ALA A 18 -16.54 7.39 -23.51
N ALA A 19 -16.34 6.81 -24.70
CA ALA A 19 -16.93 5.54 -25.06
C ALA A 19 -16.19 4.48 -24.24
N ALA A 20 -16.88 3.93 -23.24
CA ALA A 20 -16.40 2.88 -22.38
C ALA A 20 -15.91 1.69 -23.22
N THR A 21 -14.61 1.57 -23.40
CA THR A 21 -14.00 0.32 -23.79
C THR A 21 -14.01 -0.59 -22.56
N LYS A 22 -14.76 -1.68 -22.64
CA LYS A 22 -14.66 -2.82 -21.73
C LYS A 22 -13.24 -3.40 -21.88
N GLY A 23 -12.31 -2.90 -21.08
CA GLY A 23 -10.95 -3.39 -20.99
C GLY A 23 -10.74 -3.99 -19.62
N ASP A 24 -10.17 -5.18 -19.60
CA ASP A 24 -9.85 -5.96 -18.42
C ASP A 24 -9.14 -5.12 -17.35
N GLY A 25 -9.65 -5.17 -16.15
CA GLY A 25 -9.44 -4.45 -14.89
C GLY A 25 -8.07 -4.00 -14.41
N LEU A 26 -7.16 -3.54 -15.28
CA LEU A 26 -5.86 -2.96 -14.92
C LEU A 26 -5.65 -1.55 -15.51
N GLY A 27 -6.67 -0.94 -16.08
CA GLY A 27 -6.61 0.41 -16.62
C GLY A 27 -6.77 1.50 -15.56
N CYS A 28 -6.31 2.71 -15.87
CA CYS A 28 -6.41 3.91 -15.03
C CYS A 28 -7.84 4.27 -14.56
N HIS A 29 -8.86 3.59 -15.04
CA HIS A 29 -10.29 3.83 -14.73
C HIS A 29 -10.88 2.95 -13.62
N SER A 30 -10.12 2.01 -13.08
CA SER A 30 -10.63 1.10 -12.03
C SER A 30 -11.05 1.83 -10.74
N GLY A 31 -10.51 3.00 -10.47
CA GLY A 31 -10.86 3.83 -9.33
C GLY A 31 -12.29 4.37 -9.36
N GLN A 32 -12.76 4.83 -10.53
CA GLN A 32 -14.13 5.35 -10.67
C GLN A 32 -15.19 4.25 -10.52
N GLU A 33 -14.93 3.07 -11.05
CA GLU A 33 -15.85 1.94 -10.95
C GLU A 33 -15.90 1.41 -9.51
N ALA A 34 -14.76 1.33 -8.83
CA ALA A 34 -14.68 0.99 -7.42
C ALA A 34 -15.39 2.02 -6.53
N MET A 35 -15.28 3.32 -6.83
CA MET A 35 -16.00 4.38 -6.13
C MET A 35 -17.50 4.27 -6.30
N ARG A 36 -18.00 4.11 -7.54
CA ARG A 36 -19.44 3.95 -7.81
C ARG A 36 -20.00 2.72 -7.13
N SER A 37 -19.27 1.62 -7.17
CA SER A 37 -19.65 0.37 -6.52
C SER A 37 -19.68 0.51 -4.99
N ALA A 38 -18.68 1.18 -4.39
CA ALA A 38 -18.64 1.47 -2.97
C ALA A 38 -19.75 2.45 -2.55
N ALA A 39 -20.04 3.47 -3.38
CA ALA A 39 -21.12 4.43 -3.17
C ALA A 39 -22.48 3.74 -3.04
N THR A 40 -22.79 2.89 -4.02
CA THR A 40 -24.08 2.18 -4.07
C THR A 40 -24.25 1.26 -2.85
N ALA A 41 -23.18 0.64 -2.39
CA ALA A 41 -23.22 -0.31 -1.29
C ALA A 41 -23.17 0.32 0.12
N ALA A 42 -22.70 1.59 0.22
CA ALA A 42 -22.48 2.23 1.52
C ALA A 42 -23.68 3.02 2.07
N GLY A 43 -24.78 3.12 1.33
CA GLY A 43 -25.90 4.02 1.70
C GLY A 43 -25.55 5.52 1.64
N ASN A 44 -24.30 5.86 1.29
CA ASN A 44 -23.80 7.21 1.10
C ASN A 44 -23.58 7.52 -0.41
N ALA A 45 -24.38 6.87 -1.26
CA ALA A 45 -24.29 6.95 -2.73
C ALA A 45 -24.25 8.39 -3.24
N GLU A 46 -25.16 9.21 -2.73
CA GLU A 46 -25.31 10.62 -3.15
C GLU A 46 -24.03 11.45 -2.89
N MET A 47 -23.39 11.25 -1.73
CA MET A 47 -22.15 11.96 -1.41
C MET A 47 -20.99 11.50 -2.27
N LEU A 48 -20.86 10.21 -2.53
CA LEU A 48 -19.81 9.68 -3.39
C LEU A 48 -20.03 10.06 -4.86
N GLU A 49 -21.27 10.12 -5.33
CA GLU A 49 -21.61 10.63 -6.65
C GLU A 49 -21.27 12.11 -6.79
N ARG A 50 -21.59 12.91 -5.75
CA ARG A 50 -21.17 14.30 -5.69
C ARG A 50 -19.63 14.43 -5.74
N PHE A 51 -18.91 13.67 -4.94
CA PHE A 51 -17.44 13.65 -4.97
C PHE A 51 -16.89 13.27 -6.35
N ALA A 52 -17.47 12.27 -6.99
CA ALA A 52 -17.03 11.86 -8.33
C ALA A 52 -17.30 12.94 -9.38
N LYS A 53 -18.33 13.77 -9.18
CA LYS A 53 -18.65 14.90 -10.05
C LYS A 53 -17.78 16.12 -9.80
N ASP A 54 -17.59 16.46 -8.53
CA ASP A 54 -16.85 17.66 -8.12
C ASP A 54 -15.33 17.45 -8.20
N TYR A 55 -14.88 16.20 -8.04
CA TYR A 55 -13.48 15.78 -8.11
C TYR A 55 -13.32 14.61 -9.09
N PRO A 56 -13.48 14.86 -10.41
CA PRO A 56 -13.35 13.82 -11.41
C PRO A 56 -11.89 13.30 -11.42
N VAL A 57 -11.74 11.99 -11.40
CA VAL A 57 -10.41 11.36 -11.49
C VAL A 57 -9.93 11.43 -12.93
N GLY A 58 -8.86 12.15 -13.16
CA GLY A 58 -8.18 12.23 -14.44
C GLY A 58 -7.32 10.98 -14.72
N PRO A 59 -6.85 10.83 -15.96
CA PRO A 59 -6.02 9.67 -16.34
C PRO A 59 -4.66 9.61 -15.62
N HIS A 60 -4.25 10.72 -15.02
CA HIS A 60 -2.98 10.83 -14.28
C HIS A 60 -3.17 10.88 -12.76
N ASP A 61 -4.41 10.98 -12.30
CA ASP A 61 -4.71 11.02 -10.88
C ASP A 61 -4.54 9.62 -10.29
N LYS A 62 -3.77 9.54 -9.22
CA LYS A 62 -3.47 8.28 -8.55
C LYS A 62 -3.79 8.38 -7.07
N PRO A 63 -4.13 7.24 -6.45
CA PRO A 63 -4.22 7.17 -5.01
C PRO A 63 -2.93 7.65 -4.37
N GLN A 64 -3.03 8.31 -3.22
CA GLN A 64 -1.86 8.69 -2.45
C GLN A 64 -1.09 7.46 -2.02
N SER A 65 0.20 7.42 -2.34
CA SER A 65 1.09 6.37 -1.89
C SER A 65 2.54 6.83 -2.02
N MET A 66 3.43 6.19 -1.27
CA MET A 66 4.85 6.23 -1.56
C MET A 66 5.13 5.52 -2.88
N CYS A 67 6.29 5.82 -3.48
CA CYS A 67 6.73 5.08 -4.68
C CYS A 67 6.59 3.56 -4.47
N PRO A 68 5.96 2.83 -5.38
CA PRO A 68 5.71 1.39 -5.24
C PRO A 68 6.99 0.58 -5.03
N ALA A 69 8.10 1.01 -5.62
CA ALA A 69 9.38 0.32 -5.44
C ALA A 69 9.84 0.20 -3.99
N PHE A 70 9.44 1.11 -3.09
CA PHE A 70 9.68 0.95 -1.66
C PHE A 70 9.03 -0.32 -1.11
N GLY A 71 7.84 -0.65 -1.59
CA GLY A 71 7.12 -1.85 -1.14
C GLY A 71 7.84 -3.14 -1.49
N SER A 72 8.19 -3.31 -2.76
CA SER A 72 8.91 -4.51 -3.22
C SER A 72 10.31 -4.62 -2.58
N LEU A 73 11.02 -3.50 -2.48
CA LEU A 73 12.34 -3.47 -1.83
C LEU A 73 12.27 -3.91 -0.36
N ARG A 74 11.24 -3.49 0.38
CA ARG A 74 11.02 -3.93 1.77
C ARG A 74 10.86 -5.45 1.88
N VAL A 75 10.13 -6.07 0.95
CA VAL A 75 9.97 -7.54 0.92
C VAL A 75 11.31 -8.24 0.67
N GLY A 76 12.06 -7.79 -0.34
CA GLY A 76 13.37 -8.38 -0.66
C GLY A 76 14.39 -8.21 0.47
N LEU A 77 14.48 -7.02 1.07
CA LEU A 77 15.40 -6.74 2.17
C LEU A 77 15.05 -7.48 3.47
N ARG A 78 13.78 -7.82 3.66
CA ARG A 78 13.35 -8.59 4.83
C ARG A 78 13.80 -10.05 4.75
N MET A 79 13.86 -10.61 3.56
CA MET A 79 14.22 -12.01 3.37
C MET A 79 15.72 -12.23 3.55
N ARG A 80 16.09 -13.20 4.39
CA ARG A 80 17.48 -13.58 4.63
C ARG A 80 18.08 -14.19 3.37
N ARG A 81 19.39 -14.04 3.19
CA ARG A 81 20.16 -14.60 2.07
C ARG A 81 19.58 -14.21 0.70
N THR A 82 18.98 -13.00 0.63
CA THR A 82 18.43 -12.44 -0.60
C THR A 82 19.23 -11.19 -0.99
N ALA A 83 19.75 -11.18 -2.20
CA ALA A 83 20.28 -9.97 -2.83
C ALA A 83 19.14 -9.24 -3.54
N THR A 84 19.04 -7.92 -3.37
CA THR A 84 18.08 -7.08 -4.06
C THR A 84 18.80 -6.13 -5.00
N VAL A 85 18.48 -6.21 -6.29
CA VAL A 85 19.10 -5.43 -7.36
C VAL A 85 18.04 -4.53 -8.00
N LEU A 86 18.32 -3.24 -8.08
CA LEU A 86 17.45 -2.26 -8.73
C LEU A 86 18.01 -1.88 -10.09
N SER A 87 17.16 -1.87 -11.11
CA SER A 87 17.43 -1.26 -12.41
C SER A 87 16.56 -0.03 -12.56
N GLY A 88 17.17 1.15 -12.67
CA GLY A 88 16.43 2.40 -12.69
C GLY A 88 17.32 3.63 -12.76
N SER A 89 16.71 4.80 -12.59
CA SER A 89 17.42 6.06 -12.48
C SER A 89 18.21 6.15 -11.17
N ALA A 90 19.40 6.71 -11.20
CA ALA A 90 20.25 6.88 -10.01
C ALA A 90 19.54 7.66 -8.88
N CYS A 91 18.73 8.66 -9.22
CA CYS A 91 17.99 9.44 -8.21
C CYS A 91 16.91 8.59 -7.51
N CYS A 92 16.21 7.70 -8.25
CA CYS A 92 15.26 6.77 -7.65
C CYS A 92 15.95 5.76 -6.75
N VAL A 93 17.07 5.19 -7.19
CA VAL A 93 17.84 4.22 -6.40
C VAL A 93 18.38 4.86 -5.14
N TYR A 94 18.91 6.08 -5.23
CA TYR A 94 19.37 6.82 -4.06
C TYR A 94 18.25 7.00 -3.00
N GLY A 95 17.06 7.43 -3.43
CA GLY A 95 15.90 7.53 -2.53
C GLY A 95 15.52 6.19 -1.90
N LEU A 96 15.51 5.12 -2.71
CA LEU A 96 15.14 3.78 -2.25
C LEU A 96 16.15 3.15 -1.28
N THR A 97 17.43 3.50 -1.37
CA THR A 97 18.48 2.96 -0.47
C THR A 97 18.24 3.31 1.00
N PHE A 98 17.51 4.41 1.29
CA PHE A 98 17.08 4.71 2.65
C PHE A 98 16.29 3.58 3.30
N THR A 99 15.58 2.77 2.51
CA THR A 99 14.84 1.62 3.04
C THR A 99 15.76 0.60 3.70
N SER A 100 17.00 0.48 3.26
CA SER A 100 17.97 -0.45 3.83
C SER A 100 18.29 -0.14 5.30
N HIS A 101 18.19 1.12 5.72
CA HIS A 101 18.45 1.53 7.10
C HIS A 101 17.45 0.91 8.10
N PHE A 102 16.21 0.66 7.68
CA PHE A 102 15.20 0.01 8.53
C PHE A 102 15.52 -1.48 8.81
N TYR A 103 16.40 -2.08 8.01
CA TYR A 103 16.80 -3.49 8.10
C TYR A 103 18.27 -3.65 8.55
N GLY A 104 18.90 -2.56 8.98
CA GLY A 104 20.29 -2.50 9.40
C GLY A 104 21.26 -2.28 8.23
N ALA A 105 22.33 -1.53 8.49
CA ALA A 105 23.32 -1.09 7.50
C ALA A 105 24.05 -2.21 6.73
N ARG A 106 23.86 -3.47 7.11
CA ARG A 106 24.48 -4.64 6.46
C ARG A 106 23.73 -5.15 5.22
N ARG A 107 22.53 -4.64 4.96
CA ARG A 107 21.73 -5.03 3.80
C ARG A 107 21.89 -3.99 2.70
N SER A 108 22.77 -4.27 1.78
CA SER A 108 23.00 -3.41 0.62
C SER A 108 22.01 -3.69 -0.49
N VAL A 109 21.67 -2.63 -1.21
CA VAL A 109 20.87 -2.69 -2.44
C VAL A 109 21.84 -2.62 -3.62
N GLY A 110 21.79 -3.62 -4.48
CA GLY A 110 22.52 -3.62 -5.76
C GLY A 110 21.89 -2.63 -6.74
N TYR A 111 22.72 -2.09 -7.64
CA TYR A 111 22.26 -1.13 -8.64
C TYR A 111 22.88 -1.42 -10.00
N VAL A 112 22.04 -1.52 -11.03
CA VAL A 112 22.46 -1.58 -12.42
C VAL A 112 22.07 -0.25 -13.08
N PRO A 113 23.05 0.63 -13.37
CA PRO A 113 22.79 1.92 -14.00
C PRO A 113 22.42 1.76 -15.48
N PHE A 114 21.76 2.76 -16.01
CA PHE A 114 21.51 2.87 -17.44
C PHE A 114 21.79 4.29 -17.95
N ASN A 115 21.99 4.39 -19.25
CA ASN A 115 22.01 5.63 -20.01
C ASN A 115 21.16 5.48 -21.28
N SER A 116 21.03 6.53 -22.07
CA SER A 116 20.21 6.50 -23.29
C SER A 116 20.68 5.43 -24.29
N GLU A 117 22.00 5.21 -24.40
CA GLU A 117 22.56 4.21 -25.29
C GLU A 117 22.17 2.79 -24.87
N THR A 118 22.36 2.45 -23.58
CA THR A 118 22.05 1.12 -23.08
C THR A 118 20.55 0.78 -23.16
N LEU A 119 19.69 1.80 -23.06
CA LEU A 119 18.24 1.62 -23.24
C LEU A 119 17.88 1.36 -24.71
N VAL A 120 18.39 2.18 -25.63
CA VAL A 120 18.04 2.10 -27.06
C VAL A 120 18.61 0.84 -27.70
N THR A 121 19.82 0.45 -27.32
CA THR A 121 20.50 -0.74 -27.87
C THR A 121 20.06 -2.06 -27.23
N GLY A 122 19.27 -2.02 -26.16
CA GLY A 122 18.91 -3.20 -25.38
C GLY A 122 20.03 -3.73 -24.46
N LYS A 123 21.18 -3.06 -24.42
CA LYS A 123 22.34 -3.47 -23.62
C LYS A 123 22.04 -3.52 -22.12
N LEU A 124 21.08 -2.74 -21.63
CA LEU A 124 20.69 -2.76 -20.23
C LEU A 124 20.28 -4.15 -19.74
N PHE A 125 19.59 -4.95 -20.57
CA PHE A 125 19.25 -6.33 -20.21
C PHE A 125 20.51 -7.20 -20.05
N GLU A 126 21.51 -7.03 -20.92
CA GLU A 126 22.76 -7.75 -20.82
C GLU A 126 23.56 -7.35 -19.57
N ASP A 127 23.58 -6.04 -19.25
CA ASP A 127 24.24 -5.53 -18.05
C ASP A 127 23.57 -6.08 -16.77
N ILE A 128 22.24 -6.17 -16.75
CA ILE A 128 21.49 -6.82 -15.66
C ILE A 128 21.84 -8.30 -15.56
N ARG A 129 21.83 -9.00 -16.70
CA ARG A 129 22.15 -10.42 -16.76
C ARG A 129 23.56 -10.68 -16.23
N GLU A 130 24.55 -9.91 -16.67
CA GLU A 130 25.93 -10.03 -16.20
C GLU A 130 26.05 -9.77 -14.69
N ALA A 131 25.37 -8.74 -14.17
CA ALA A 131 25.35 -8.44 -12.74
C ALA A 131 24.77 -9.60 -11.93
N VAL A 132 23.67 -10.21 -12.40
CA VAL A 132 23.04 -11.36 -11.74
C VAL A 132 23.97 -12.57 -11.74
N PHE A 133 24.64 -12.88 -12.86
CA PHE A 133 25.62 -13.96 -12.92
C PHE A 133 26.79 -13.77 -11.95
N LYS A 134 27.28 -12.54 -11.80
CA LYS A 134 28.34 -12.21 -10.85
C LYS A 134 27.90 -12.33 -9.39
N LEU A 135 26.62 -12.05 -9.11
CA LEU A 135 26.08 -12.12 -7.76
C LEU A 135 25.63 -13.52 -7.34
N ALA A 136 25.44 -14.45 -8.28
CA ALA A 136 24.88 -15.78 -8.02
C ALA A 136 25.90 -16.70 -7.34
N ASP A 137 26.19 -16.39 -6.07
CA ASP A 137 27.02 -17.16 -5.18
C ASP A 137 26.15 -17.85 -4.09
N PRO A 138 25.97 -19.19 -4.14
CA PRO A 138 25.16 -19.92 -3.19
C PRO A 138 25.73 -19.92 -1.77
N ALA A 139 26.99 -19.56 -1.58
CA ALA A 139 27.55 -19.37 -0.23
C ALA A 139 26.96 -18.11 0.45
N LEU A 140 26.55 -17.10 -0.34
CA LEU A 140 26.04 -15.83 0.15
C LEU A 140 24.53 -15.72 0.05
N TYR A 141 23.95 -16.19 -1.06
CA TYR A 141 22.54 -15.94 -1.41
C TYR A 141 21.79 -17.22 -1.79
N ASP A 142 20.54 -17.28 -1.40
CA ASP A 142 19.57 -18.29 -1.86
C ASP A 142 18.69 -17.73 -2.99
N THR A 143 18.59 -16.40 -3.07
CA THR A 143 17.71 -15.71 -4.01
C THR A 143 18.30 -14.36 -4.41
N ILE A 144 18.16 -14.01 -5.69
CA ILE A 144 18.40 -12.67 -6.21
C ILE A 144 17.10 -12.11 -6.75
N VAL A 145 16.68 -10.96 -6.24
CA VAL A 145 15.51 -10.21 -6.73
C VAL A 145 16.02 -9.07 -7.61
N VAL A 146 15.56 -9.01 -8.84
CA VAL A 146 15.84 -7.91 -9.78
C VAL A 146 14.55 -7.13 -10.00
N THR A 147 14.58 -5.83 -9.73
CA THR A 147 13.42 -4.94 -9.86
C THR A 147 13.68 -3.89 -10.91
N ASN A 148 12.89 -3.91 -12.00
CA ASN A 148 12.80 -2.78 -12.92
C ASN A 148 11.96 -1.67 -12.30
N LEU A 149 12.53 -0.47 -12.28
CA LEU A 149 11.81 0.76 -11.94
C LEU A 149 11.13 1.35 -13.20
N CYS A 150 10.62 2.59 -13.11
CA CYS A 150 9.81 3.20 -14.17
C CYS A 150 10.45 3.16 -15.56
N VAL A 151 11.69 3.62 -15.70
CA VAL A 151 12.32 3.76 -17.03
C VAL A 151 12.61 2.42 -17.69
N PRO A 152 13.27 1.45 -17.03
CA PRO A 152 13.49 0.13 -17.62
C PRO A 152 12.18 -0.61 -17.95
N SER A 153 11.14 -0.49 -17.10
CA SER A 153 9.82 -1.07 -17.39
C SER A 153 9.18 -0.42 -18.62
N ALA A 154 9.21 0.91 -18.73
CA ALA A 154 8.69 1.64 -19.89
C ALA A 154 9.44 1.31 -21.18
N SER A 155 10.75 1.02 -21.08
CA SER A 155 11.59 0.62 -22.21
C SER A 155 11.45 -0.87 -22.55
N GLY A 156 10.64 -1.63 -21.83
CA GLY A 156 10.38 -3.03 -22.12
C GLY A 156 11.54 -3.98 -21.82
N VAL A 157 12.43 -3.66 -20.86
CA VAL A 157 13.53 -4.53 -20.45
C VAL A 157 12.99 -5.87 -19.93
N PRO A 158 13.31 -7.00 -20.60
CA PRO A 158 12.53 -8.23 -20.42
C PRO A 158 13.08 -9.13 -19.31
N LEU A 159 12.89 -8.78 -18.02
CA LEU A 159 13.38 -9.58 -16.88
C LEU A 159 12.86 -11.03 -16.89
N ARG A 160 11.77 -11.31 -17.58
CA ARG A 160 11.23 -12.67 -17.75
C ARG A 160 12.19 -13.62 -18.50
N LEU A 161 13.16 -13.07 -19.26
CA LEU A 161 14.17 -13.83 -20.00
C LEU A 161 15.40 -14.17 -19.15
N LEU A 162 15.50 -13.65 -17.94
CA LEU A 162 16.53 -14.09 -17.00
C LEU A 162 16.36 -15.58 -16.69
N PRO A 163 17.47 -16.35 -16.56
CA PRO A 163 17.41 -17.71 -16.05
C PRO A 163 16.65 -17.75 -14.71
N LYS A 164 15.89 -18.80 -14.47
CA LYS A 164 15.18 -18.94 -13.18
C LYS A 164 16.10 -19.29 -12.03
N GLU A 165 17.22 -19.93 -12.35
CA GLU A 165 18.24 -20.34 -11.38
C GLU A 165 19.62 -20.19 -12.01
N ILE A 166 20.61 -19.79 -11.21
CA ILE A 166 22.02 -19.72 -11.58
C ILE A 166 22.81 -20.24 -10.38
N ASN A 167 23.64 -21.28 -10.60
CA ASN A 167 24.48 -21.90 -9.55
C ASN A 167 23.69 -22.29 -8.27
N GLY A 168 22.43 -22.69 -8.39
CA GLY A 168 21.59 -23.02 -7.23
C GLY A 168 20.97 -21.79 -6.53
N VAL A 169 21.16 -20.57 -7.08
CA VAL A 169 20.54 -19.34 -6.60
C VAL A 169 19.32 -18.99 -7.44
N ARG A 170 18.18 -18.77 -6.83
CA ARG A 170 16.91 -18.41 -7.49
C ARG A 170 16.98 -16.99 -8.02
N ILE A 171 16.46 -16.76 -9.22
CA ILE A 171 16.40 -15.44 -9.84
C ILE A 171 14.95 -15.03 -10.04
N ILE A 172 14.57 -13.90 -9.44
CA ILE A 172 13.20 -13.36 -9.53
C ILE A 172 13.27 -11.96 -10.12
N GLY A 173 12.77 -11.81 -11.34
CA GLY A 173 12.61 -10.51 -12.00
C GLY A 173 11.19 -9.99 -11.85
N ILE A 174 11.03 -8.74 -11.42
CA ILE A 174 9.76 -8.04 -11.30
C ILE A 174 9.82 -6.64 -11.89
N ASP A 175 8.68 -6.18 -12.40
CA ASP A 175 8.47 -4.81 -12.85
C ASP A 175 7.60 -4.07 -11.83
N VAL A 176 8.10 -2.96 -11.29
CA VAL A 176 7.37 -2.15 -10.29
C VAL A 176 7.44 -0.67 -10.66
N PRO A 177 6.90 -0.31 -11.84
CA PRO A 177 6.87 1.07 -12.27
C PRO A 177 5.78 1.86 -11.53
N GLY A 178 6.08 3.12 -11.18
CA GLY A 178 5.12 4.00 -10.52
C GLY A 178 3.86 4.30 -11.34
N PHE A 179 3.91 4.10 -12.65
CA PHE A 179 2.75 4.25 -13.54
C PHE A 179 1.91 2.96 -13.67
N GLY A 180 2.44 1.81 -13.27
CA GLY A 180 1.78 0.49 -13.45
C GLY A 180 1.31 -0.13 -12.14
N VAL A 181 2.04 0.11 -11.03
CA VAL A 181 1.67 -0.37 -9.70
C VAL A 181 1.21 0.83 -8.87
N PRO A 182 -0.09 0.92 -8.51
CA PRO A 182 -0.65 2.13 -7.92
C PRO A 182 -0.09 2.48 -6.54
N THR A 183 0.21 1.49 -5.71
CA THR A 183 0.62 1.73 -4.32
C THR A 183 1.86 0.93 -3.94
N HIS A 184 2.62 1.43 -2.96
CA HIS A 184 3.74 0.68 -2.42
C HIS A 184 3.27 -0.59 -1.69
N ALA A 185 2.06 -0.59 -1.16
CA ALA A 185 1.45 -1.76 -0.54
C ALA A 185 1.22 -2.88 -1.56
N GLU A 186 0.69 -2.56 -2.75
CA GLU A 186 0.52 -3.55 -3.83
C GLU A 186 1.86 -4.04 -4.40
N ALA A 187 2.90 -3.19 -4.40
CA ALA A 187 4.23 -3.63 -4.82
C ALA A 187 4.84 -4.69 -3.89
N LYS A 188 4.45 -4.72 -2.62
CA LYS A 188 4.81 -5.82 -1.71
C LYS A 188 4.19 -7.13 -2.19
N ASP A 189 2.93 -7.08 -2.62
CA ASP A 189 2.21 -8.23 -3.16
C ASP A 189 2.82 -8.74 -4.48
N VAL A 190 3.25 -7.83 -5.36
CA VAL A 190 3.92 -8.20 -6.62
C VAL A 190 5.12 -9.11 -6.34
N LEU A 191 6.00 -8.73 -5.40
CA LEU A 191 7.16 -9.55 -5.07
C LEU A 191 6.79 -10.79 -4.26
N ALA A 192 5.92 -10.65 -3.25
CA ALA A 192 5.50 -11.79 -2.42
C ALA A 192 4.78 -12.85 -3.27
N GLY A 193 3.92 -12.44 -4.19
CA GLY A 193 3.25 -13.34 -5.14
C GLY A 193 4.23 -14.03 -6.08
N ALA A 194 5.23 -13.30 -6.61
CA ALA A 194 6.26 -13.91 -7.45
C ALA A 194 7.09 -14.94 -6.70
N MET A 195 7.43 -14.68 -5.44
CA MET A 195 8.14 -15.64 -4.58
C MET A 195 7.28 -16.87 -4.26
N LEU A 196 6.00 -16.67 -3.93
CA LEU A 196 5.06 -17.78 -3.69
C LEU A 196 4.86 -18.63 -4.94
N ALA A 197 4.71 -18.02 -6.12
CA ALA A 197 4.58 -18.72 -7.39
C ALA A 197 5.82 -19.58 -7.68
N TYR A 198 7.01 -19.06 -7.38
CA TYR A 198 8.24 -19.81 -7.54
C TYR A 198 8.30 -20.98 -6.55
N ALA A 199 8.08 -20.74 -5.27
CA ALA A 199 8.10 -21.76 -4.22
C ALA A 199 7.06 -22.86 -4.46
N ARG A 200 5.84 -22.51 -4.93
CA ARG A 200 4.81 -23.48 -5.28
C ARG A 200 5.27 -24.41 -6.41
N LYS A 201 5.88 -23.86 -7.46
CA LYS A 201 6.41 -24.65 -8.57
C LYS A 201 7.56 -25.57 -8.14
N GLU A 202 8.43 -25.12 -7.24
CA GLU A 202 9.47 -25.98 -6.66
C GLU A 202 8.86 -27.14 -5.88
N ALA A 203 7.83 -26.87 -5.06
CA ALA A 203 7.15 -27.90 -4.28
C ALA A 203 6.38 -28.90 -5.15
N GLU A 204 5.82 -28.45 -6.28
CA GLU A 204 5.17 -29.32 -7.28
C GLU A 204 6.18 -30.19 -8.06
N ALA A 205 7.39 -29.69 -8.27
CA ALA A 205 8.43 -30.40 -9.02
C ALA A 205 9.14 -31.49 -8.21
N GLY A 206 9.10 -31.43 -6.88
CA GLY A 206 9.74 -32.45 -6.03
C GLY A 206 9.75 -32.10 -4.53
N PRO A 207 10.34 -32.96 -3.72
CA PRO A 207 10.38 -32.75 -2.27
C PRO A 207 11.24 -31.54 -1.91
N VAL A 208 10.64 -30.56 -1.22
CA VAL A 208 11.29 -29.34 -0.72
C VAL A 208 11.66 -29.49 0.75
N GLN A 209 12.77 -28.85 1.16
CA GLN A 209 13.10 -28.72 2.58
C GLN A 209 12.21 -27.61 3.19
N ALA A 210 10.99 -27.97 3.54
CA ALA A 210 10.22 -27.13 4.44
C ALA A 210 10.99 -26.97 5.78
N PRO A 211 10.77 -25.88 6.53
CA PRO A 211 11.25 -25.84 7.90
C PRO A 211 10.79 -27.16 8.54
N ARG A 212 11.68 -27.81 9.29
CA ARG A 212 11.26 -28.75 10.31
C ARG A 212 10.48 -27.94 11.37
N ALA A 213 9.26 -27.51 11.05
CA ALA A 213 8.23 -27.57 12.03
C ALA A 213 8.29 -29.04 12.46
N GLY A 214 8.79 -29.31 13.63
CA GLY A 214 8.52 -30.59 14.24
C GLY A 214 7.05 -30.79 13.99
N LYS A 215 6.61 -31.89 13.35
CA LYS A 215 5.26 -32.11 12.81
C LYS A 215 4.32 -31.24 13.61
N ALA A 216 3.83 -30.13 13.00
CA ALA A 216 3.03 -29.19 13.75
C ALA A 216 1.87 -30.04 14.26
N GLU A 217 1.84 -30.33 15.55
CA GLU A 217 0.79 -31.16 16.16
C GLU A 217 -0.57 -30.54 15.92
N ARG A 218 -0.58 -29.30 15.41
CA ARG A 218 -1.75 -28.46 15.16
C ARG A 218 -1.74 -27.89 13.74
N PRO A 219 -2.89 -27.83 13.06
CA PRO A 219 -3.01 -27.14 11.78
C PRO A 219 -2.60 -25.67 11.89
N THR A 220 -1.94 -25.16 10.88
CA THR A 220 -1.41 -23.78 10.89
C THR A 220 -2.28 -22.83 10.08
N VAL A 221 -2.37 -21.57 10.56
CA VAL A 221 -3.00 -20.46 9.87
C VAL A 221 -1.91 -19.52 9.37
N THR A 222 -1.72 -19.45 8.05
CA THR A 222 -0.79 -18.49 7.44
C THR A 222 -1.36 -17.08 7.51
N LEU A 223 -0.56 -16.12 7.96
CA LEU A 223 -0.96 -14.72 8.04
C LEU A 223 -0.45 -13.98 6.79
N LEU A 224 -1.38 -13.49 5.96
CA LEU A 224 -1.04 -12.76 4.75
C LEU A 224 -1.18 -11.24 5.01
N GLY A 225 -0.05 -10.55 4.96
CA GLY A 225 0.04 -9.11 5.20
C GLY A 225 1.31 -8.73 5.94
N GLU A 226 1.63 -7.43 6.01
CA GLU A 226 2.79 -6.99 6.76
C GLU A 226 2.66 -7.24 8.26
N MET A 227 3.82 -7.39 8.93
CA MET A 227 3.87 -7.61 10.38
C MET A 227 3.36 -6.41 11.18
N PHE A 228 3.37 -5.22 10.62
CA PHE A 228 2.74 -4.05 11.18
C PHE A 228 1.37 -3.84 10.52
N PRO A 229 0.31 -3.95 11.24
CA PRO A 229 0.14 -4.14 12.68
C PRO A 229 -0.07 -5.60 13.12
N ALA A 230 0.14 -6.59 12.26
CA ALA A 230 -0.11 -7.99 12.60
C ALA A 230 0.88 -8.47 13.68
N ASP A 231 0.37 -8.76 14.86
CA ASP A 231 1.08 -9.43 15.93
C ASP A 231 0.89 -10.95 15.81
N PRO A 232 1.84 -11.70 15.22
CA PRO A 232 1.68 -13.15 15.04
C PRO A 232 1.67 -13.91 16.37
N VAL A 233 2.25 -13.34 17.41
CA VAL A 233 2.23 -13.96 18.74
C VAL A 233 0.85 -13.80 19.36
N GLY A 234 0.32 -12.58 19.39
CA GLY A 234 -1.03 -12.32 19.89
C GLY A 234 -2.10 -13.07 19.10
N ILE A 235 -1.99 -13.13 17.78
CA ILE A 235 -2.89 -13.94 16.94
C ILE A 235 -2.75 -15.44 17.27
N GLY A 236 -1.52 -15.94 17.42
CA GLY A 236 -1.28 -17.33 17.83
C GLY A 236 -1.94 -17.69 19.15
N MET A 237 -1.89 -16.81 20.14
CA MET A 237 -2.58 -17.00 21.42
C MET A 237 -4.10 -17.03 21.30
N MET A 238 -4.67 -16.34 20.31
CA MET A 238 -6.11 -16.42 20.03
C MET A 238 -6.51 -17.68 19.28
N LEU A 239 -5.63 -18.24 18.46
CA LEU A 239 -5.84 -19.49 17.71
C LEU A 239 -5.66 -20.75 18.57
N GLU A 240 -4.84 -20.68 19.60
CA GLU A 240 -4.50 -21.83 20.46
C GLU A 240 -5.72 -22.56 21.06
N PRO A 241 -6.76 -21.86 21.57
CA PRO A 241 -7.98 -22.51 22.08
C PRO A 241 -8.76 -23.26 21.01
N LEU A 242 -8.58 -22.95 19.73
CA LEU A 242 -9.15 -23.64 18.59
C LEU A 242 -8.37 -24.90 18.19
N GLY A 243 -7.25 -25.19 18.86
CA GLY A 243 -6.35 -26.25 18.45
C GLY A 243 -5.52 -25.89 17.21
N LEU A 244 -5.45 -24.62 16.85
CA LEU A 244 -4.70 -24.09 15.70
C LEU A 244 -3.41 -23.39 16.16
N ALA A 245 -2.48 -23.22 15.24
CA ALA A 245 -1.25 -22.46 15.47
C ALA A 245 -1.08 -21.37 14.40
N ALA A 246 -0.45 -20.25 14.80
CA ALA A 246 -0.01 -19.25 13.81
C ALA A 246 1.12 -19.86 12.97
N GLY A 247 0.93 -19.82 11.66
CA GLY A 247 1.91 -20.18 10.66
C GLY A 247 2.83 -19.02 10.30
N PRO A 248 3.56 -19.11 9.19
CA PRO A 248 4.38 -18.03 8.69
C PRO A 248 3.57 -16.76 8.39
N VAL A 249 4.24 -15.61 8.50
CA VAL A 249 3.72 -14.33 8.02
C VAL A 249 4.28 -14.08 6.62
N VAL A 250 3.43 -13.87 5.64
CA VAL A 250 3.82 -13.52 4.26
C VAL A 250 3.65 -12.00 4.08
N PRO A 251 4.69 -11.30 3.64
CA PRO A 251 6.03 -11.72 3.21
C PRO A 251 6.89 -12.34 4.31
N THR A 252 7.60 -13.41 3.96
CA THR A 252 8.37 -14.24 4.90
C THR A 252 9.77 -13.67 5.18
N ARG A 253 10.50 -14.28 6.13
CA ARG A 253 11.88 -13.93 6.45
C ARG A 253 12.90 -14.88 5.83
N GLU A 254 12.48 -16.09 5.50
CA GLU A 254 13.32 -17.13 4.90
C GLU A 254 12.56 -17.80 3.77
N TRP A 255 13.28 -18.25 2.75
CA TRP A 255 12.66 -18.91 1.61
C TRP A 255 11.84 -20.15 2.00
N ARG A 256 12.40 -20.97 2.91
CA ARG A 256 11.75 -22.19 3.39
C ARG A 256 10.40 -21.95 4.09
N GLU A 257 10.18 -20.74 4.63
CA GLU A 257 8.90 -20.37 5.24
C GLU A 257 7.78 -20.24 4.20
N LEU A 258 8.12 -19.99 2.92
CA LEU A 258 7.14 -19.97 1.83
C LEU A 258 6.50 -21.34 1.62
N TYR A 259 7.28 -22.42 1.72
CA TYR A 259 6.74 -23.78 1.62
C TYR A 259 5.79 -24.08 2.79
N ALA A 260 6.17 -23.70 4.00
CA ALA A 260 5.31 -23.87 5.17
C ALA A 260 4.05 -22.99 5.07
N ALA A 261 4.15 -21.80 4.46
CA ALA A 261 3.00 -20.94 4.22
C ALA A 261 2.02 -21.58 3.22
N LEU A 262 2.53 -22.21 2.17
CA LEU A 262 1.73 -22.92 1.17
C LEU A 262 1.10 -24.23 1.71
N ASP A 263 1.66 -24.81 2.78
CA ASP A 263 1.17 -26.03 3.43
C ASP A 263 0.28 -25.74 4.66
N CYS A 264 -0.36 -24.59 4.74
CA CYS A 264 -1.26 -24.22 5.83
C CYS A 264 -2.66 -24.84 5.68
N ALA A 265 -3.44 -24.84 6.74
CA ALA A 265 -4.85 -25.21 6.72
C ALA A 265 -5.72 -24.11 6.10
N VAL A 266 -5.41 -22.84 6.42
CA VAL A 266 -6.13 -21.66 5.93
C VAL A 266 -5.19 -20.46 5.89
N VAL A 267 -5.48 -19.51 5.01
CA VAL A 267 -4.79 -18.22 4.92
C VAL A 267 -5.68 -17.12 5.48
N ALA A 268 -5.20 -16.41 6.49
CA ALA A 268 -5.83 -15.21 7.03
C ALA A 268 -5.28 -14.00 6.26
N ALA A 269 -6.05 -13.46 5.33
CA ALA A 269 -5.72 -12.28 4.55
C ALA A 269 -6.01 -11.00 5.36
N ILE A 270 -5.11 -10.68 6.29
CA ILE A 270 -5.19 -9.48 7.14
C ILE A 270 -5.11 -8.21 6.29
N HIS A 271 -4.27 -8.24 5.24
CA HIS A 271 -4.25 -7.21 4.21
C HIS A 271 -4.94 -7.74 2.94
N PRO A 272 -6.20 -7.41 2.73
CA PRO A 272 -7.04 -8.06 1.73
C PRO A 272 -6.70 -7.66 0.28
N PHE A 273 -5.76 -6.76 0.06
CA PHE A 273 -5.30 -6.32 -1.25
C PHE A 273 -4.18 -7.18 -1.86
N TYR A 274 -3.64 -8.16 -1.14
CA TYR A 274 -2.57 -9.06 -1.61
C TYR A 274 -3.11 -10.09 -2.63
N THR A 275 -3.62 -9.58 -3.75
CA THR A 275 -4.33 -10.40 -4.74
C THR A 275 -3.43 -11.36 -5.52
N ALA A 276 -2.16 -10.99 -5.77
CA ALA A 276 -1.20 -11.88 -6.44
C ALA A 276 -0.81 -13.05 -5.52
N SER A 277 -0.55 -12.77 -4.25
CA SER A 277 -0.26 -13.80 -3.25
C SER A 277 -1.46 -14.72 -3.02
N ILE A 278 -2.68 -14.17 -2.93
CA ILE A 278 -3.91 -14.94 -2.75
C ILE A 278 -4.11 -15.92 -3.89
N ARG A 279 -3.91 -15.51 -5.14
CA ARG A 279 -4.01 -16.41 -6.30
C ARG A 279 -3.08 -17.62 -6.20
N GLU A 280 -1.87 -17.46 -5.64
CA GLU A 280 -0.94 -18.58 -5.46
C GLU A 280 -1.37 -19.52 -4.34
N PHE A 281 -2.00 -19.00 -3.28
CA PHE A 281 -2.60 -19.82 -2.23
C PHE A 281 -3.83 -20.58 -2.75
N GLU A 282 -4.71 -19.94 -3.50
CA GLU A 282 -5.86 -20.59 -4.15
C GLU A 282 -5.40 -21.67 -5.13
N ALA A 283 -4.34 -21.41 -5.92
CA ALA A 283 -3.74 -22.41 -6.80
C ALA A 283 -3.12 -23.59 -6.03
N ALA A 284 -2.69 -23.36 -4.78
CA ALA A 284 -2.26 -24.42 -3.86
C ALA A 284 -3.44 -25.10 -3.13
N GLY A 285 -4.69 -24.76 -3.46
CA GLY A 285 -5.89 -25.32 -2.84
C GLY A 285 -6.17 -24.84 -1.43
N ARG A 286 -5.69 -23.64 -1.05
CA ARG A 286 -5.89 -23.07 0.30
C ARG A 286 -7.09 -22.14 0.34
N SER A 287 -7.93 -22.29 1.36
CA SER A 287 -9.03 -21.37 1.65
C SER A 287 -8.51 -20.06 2.19
N ILE A 288 -9.18 -18.95 1.84
CA ILE A 288 -8.81 -17.60 2.25
C ILE A 288 -9.88 -17.03 3.16
N VAL A 289 -9.48 -16.48 4.30
CA VAL A 289 -10.35 -15.73 5.21
C VAL A 289 -9.84 -14.28 5.26
N GLY A 290 -10.69 -13.34 4.86
CA GLY A 290 -10.38 -11.90 4.90
C GLY A 290 -10.53 -11.31 6.30
N SER A 291 -10.20 -10.01 6.43
CA SER A 291 -10.28 -9.26 7.69
C SER A 291 -9.27 -9.72 8.76
N GLY A 292 -9.45 -9.23 9.99
CA GLY A 292 -8.60 -9.53 11.14
C GLY A 292 -9.37 -9.44 12.46
N PRO A 293 -8.81 -9.97 13.56
CA PRO A 293 -9.47 -10.00 14.87
C PRO A 293 -9.41 -8.64 15.59
N VAL A 294 -10.10 -7.62 15.05
CA VAL A 294 -10.18 -6.26 15.61
C VAL A 294 -11.48 -6.05 16.34
N GLY A 295 -11.43 -5.36 17.48
CA GLY A 295 -12.60 -5.08 18.31
C GLY A 295 -13.30 -6.35 18.75
N VAL A 296 -14.55 -6.22 19.24
CA VAL A 296 -15.38 -7.36 19.66
C VAL A 296 -15.97 -8.09 18.47
N GLU A 297 -16.71 -7.37 17.62
CA GLU A 297 -17.44 -8.00 16.51
C GLU A 297 -16.48 -8.56 15.46
N GLY A 298 -15.39 -7.83 15.14
CA GLY A 298 -14.36 -8.33 14.21
C GLY A 298 -13.66 -9.58 14.72
N THR A 299 -13.32 -9.64 16.02
CA THR A 299 -12.71 -10.83 16.61
C THR A 299 -13.63 -12.03 16.57
N VAL A 300 -14.91 -11.85 16.93
CA VAL A 300 -15.93 -12.91 16.89
C VAL A 300 -16.12 -13.44 15.47
N ALA A 301 -16.31 -12.55 14.50
CA ALA A 301 -16.50 -12.92 13.09
C ALA A 301 -15.28 -13.65 12.53
N TRP A 302 -14.08 -13.13 12.80
CA TRP A 302 -12.84 -13.71 12.29
C TRP A 302 -12.57 -15.10 12.86
N LEU A 303 -12.74 -15.30 14.20
CA LEU A 303 -12.59 -16.62 14.83
C LEU A 303 -13.61 -17.62 14.30
N SER A 304 -14.85 -17.19 14.03
CA SER A 304 -15.87 -18.05 13.40
C SER A 304 -15.46 -18.48 12.01
N ALA A 305 -15.00 -17.55 11.16
CA ALA A 305 -14.58 -17.82 9.79
C ALA A 305 -13.34 -18.73 9.74
N ILE A 306 -12.33 -18.50 10.59
CA ILE A 306 -11.16 -19.38 10.69
C ILE A 306 -11.57 -20.77 11.19
N GLY A 307 -12.43 -20.84 12.21
CA GLY A 307 -12.92 -22.10 12.75
C GLY A 307 -13.69 -22.93 11.71
N GLU A 308 -14.55 -22.28 10.95
CA GLU A 308 -15.30 -22.91 9.86
C GLU A 308 -14.36 -23.42 8.76
N ALA A 309 -13.44 -22.58 8.28
CA ALA A 309 -12.46 -22.94 7.24
C ALA A 309 -11.53 -24.09 7.66
N CYS A 310 -11.24 -24.23 8.96
CA CYS A 310 -10.41 -25.30 9.50
C CYS A 310 -11.22 -26.49 10.03
N GLY A 311 -12.54 -26.50 9.94
CA GLY A 311 -13.39 -27.57 10.46
C GLY A 311 -13.39 -27.71 11.98
N VAL A 312 -13.13 -26.61 12.70
CA VAL A 312 -13.14 -26.61 14.17
C VAL A 312 -14.57 -26.69 14.70
N ALA A 313 -14.79 -27.51 15.72
CA ALA A 313 -16.10 -27.68 16.32
C ALA A 313 -16.62 -26.36 16.92
N LYS A 314 -17.88 -26.01 16.64
CA LYS A 314 -18.50 -24.75 17.13
C LYS A 314 -18.32 -24.48 18.64
N PRO A 315 -18.47 -25.46 19.54
CA PRO A 315 -18.26 -25.21 20.97
C PRO A 315 -16.87 -24.72 21.32
N LEU A 316 -15.82 -25.12 20.59
CA LEU A 316 -14.44 -24.62 20.80
C LEU A 316 -14.30 -23.16 20.34
N VAL A 317 -14.92 -22.82 19.20
CA VAL A 317 -14.97 -21.44 18.71
C VAL A 317 -15.68 -20.53 19.71
N GLU A 318 -16.85 -20.93 20.18
CA GLU A 318 -17.62 -20.20 21.17
C GLU A 318 -16.88 -20.05 22.50
N ALA A 319 -16.19 -21.09 22.96
CA ALA A 319 -15.34 -21.02 24.17
C ALA A 319 -14.20 -20.00 24.00
N ALA A 320 -13.53 -19.98 22.84
CA ALA A 320 -12.50 -19.00 22.54
C ALA A 320 -13.05 -17.56 22.51
N GLN A 321 -14.19 -17.35 21.88
CA GLN A 321 -14.89 -16.06 21.85
C GLN A 321 -15.28 -15.60 23.26
N ASN A 322 -15.90 -16.47 24.05
CA ASN A 322 -16.31 -16.18 25.42
C ASN A 322 -15.14 -15.82 26.34
N ARG A 323 -13.96 -16.35 26.08
CA ARG A 323 -12.72 -16.02 26.79
C ARG A 323 -12.20 -14.63 26.42
N LEU A 324 -12.25 -14.25 25.14
CA LEU A 324 -11.59 -13.04 24.62
C LEU A 324 -12.50 -11.80 24.69
N VAL A 325 -13.79 -11.96 24.38
CA VAL A 325 -14.76 -10.85 24.28
C VAL A 325 -14.83 -9.99 25.55
N PRO A 326 -14.90 -10.53 26.78
CA PRO A 326 -14.96 -9.70 27.97
C PRO A 326 -13.72 -8.78 28.12
N ALA A 327 -12.54 -9.30 27.84
CA ALA A 327 -11.29 -8.52 27.92
C ALA A 327 -11.24 -7.41 26.87
N ILE A 328 -11.64 -7.70 25.61
CA ILE A 328 -11.73 -6.71 24.53
C ILE A 328 -12.74 -5.63 24.90
N ARG A 329 -13.94 -6.01 25.32
CA ARG A 329 -15.00 -5.06 25.71
C ARG A 329 -14.59 -4.19 26.88
N GLY A 330 -13.93 -4.79 27.90
CA GLY A 330 -13.37 -4.04 29.03
C GLY A 330 -12.33 -3.01 28.60
N ALA A 331 -11.43 -3.37 27.70
CA ALA A 331 -10.40 -2.46 27.19
C ALA A 331 -11.00 -1.31 26.36
N LEU A 332 -11.98 -1.59 25.48
CA LEU A 332 -12.68 -0.56 24.71
C LEU A 332 -13.45 0.41 25.62
N SER A 333 -14.13 -0.12 26.64
CA SER A 333 -14.95 0.68 27.57
C SER A 333 -14.12 1.49 28.56
N ALA A 334 -12.91 1.09 28.86
CA ALA A 334 -12.03 1.78 29.82
C ALA A 334 -11.62 3.18 29.35
N MET A 335 -11.50 3.38 28.05
CA MET A 335 -11.13 4.68 27.47
C MET A 335 -11.86 4.89 26.14
N PRO A 336 -13.15 5.28 26.17
CA PRO A 336 -13.90 5.53 24.95
C PRO A 336 -13.29 6.72 24.16
N ILE A 337 -13.36 6.63 22.85
CA ILE A 337 -13.02 7.74 21.97
C ILE A 337 -14.26 8.57 21.73
N THR A 338 -14.13 9.88 22.00
CA THR A 338 -15.23 10.84 21.77
C THR A 338 -14.76 11.89 20.78
N GLY A 339 -15.40 11.94 19.62
CA GLY A 339 -15.09 12.93 18.59
C GLY A 339 -15.34 12.40 17.19
N ARG A 340 -15.50 13.34 16.26
CA ARG A 340 -15.66 13.04 14.83
C ARG A 340 -14.30 12.85 14.20
N ILE A 341 -14.14 11.77 13.43
CA ILE A 341 -12.87 11.40 12.82
C ILE A 341 -13.04 11.18 11.30
N THR A 342 -12.08 11.64 10.53
CA THR A 342 -11.84 11.20 9.17
C THR A 342 -10.52 10.43 9.12
N LEU A 343 -10.48 9.34 8.36
CA LEU A 343 -9.31 8.48 8.24
C LEU A 343 -8.95 8.27 6.78
N SER A 344 -7.66 8.39 6.46
CA SER A 344 -7.13 8.04 5.15
C SER A 344 -5.76 7.37 5.26
N GLY A 345 -5.42 6.52 4.28
CA GLY A 345 -4.14 5.82 4.29
C GLY A 345 -3.87 5.04 3.00
N TYR A 346 -2.73 4.36 3.00
CA TYR A 346 -2.26 3.58 1.84
C TYR A 346 -1.56 2.27 2.24
N GLU A 347 -1.67 1.87 3.49
CA GLU A 347 -0.97 0.68 4.02
C GLU A 347 -1.81 -0.60 3.90
N GLY A 348 -3.14 -0.49 3.74
CA GLY A 348 -4.06 -1.60 3.60
C GLY A 348 -4.73 -2.08 4.88
N SER A 349 -4.46 -1.43 6.01
CA SER A 349 -5.09 -1.69 7.30
C SER A 349 -6.14 -0.64 7.70
N GLU A 350 -6.48 0.29 6.78
CA GLU A 350 -7.38 1.41 7.04
C GLU A 350 -8.74 0.93 7.55
N LEU A 351 -9.32 -0.11 6.93
CA LEU A 351 -10.62 -0.63 7.32
C LEU A 351 -10.60 -1.27 8.72
N LEU A 352 -9.52 -1.98 9.06
CA LEU A 352 -9.36 -2.59 10.38
C LEU A 352 -9.20 -1.53 11.48
N VAL A 353 -8.41 -0.49 11.21
CA VAL A 353 -8.28 0.66 12.11
C VAL A 353 -9.62 1.39 12.25
N ALA A 354 -10.35 1.59 11.16
CA ALA A 354 -11.68 2.18 11.16
C ALA A 354 -12.67 1.42 12.05
N ARG A 355 -12.70 0.08 11.93
CA ARG A 355 -13.52 -0.77 12.79
C ARG A 355 -13.17 -0.57 14.26
N LEU A 356 -11.88 -0.58 14.59
CA LEU A 356 -11.43 -0.41 15.96
C LEU A 356 -11.82 0.96 16.52
N LEU A 357 -11.71 2.03 15.74
CA LEU A 357 -12.12 3.37 16.12
C LEU A 357 -13.64 3.45 16.38
N VAL A 358 -14.45 2.87 15.50
CA VAL A 358 -15.92 2.85 15.65
C VAL A 358 -16.33 2.05 16.89
N GLU A 359 -15.77 0.86 17.11
CA GLU A 359 -16.07 0.06 18.31
C GLU A 359 -15.55 0.72 19.60
N SER A 360 -14.56 1.60 19.50
CA SER A 360 -14.08 2.44 20.61
C SER A 360 -14.97 3.68 20.88
N GLY A 361 -16.02 3.90 20.09
CA GLY A 361 -16.99 5.00 20.29
C GLY A 361 -16.77 6.23 19.41
N ALA A 362 -15.79 6.24 18.50
CA ALA A 362 -15.54 7.36 17.60
C ALA A 362 -16.69 7.57 16.60
N ASP A 363 -17.05 8.83 16.34
CA ASP A 363 -17.91 9.23 15.23
C ASP A 363 -17.10 9.26 13.92
N LEU A 364 -16.81 8.07 13.37
CA LEU A 364 -16.06 7.95 12.12
C LEU A 364 -17.00 8.15 10.93
N ARG A 365 -16.70 9.13 10.07
CA ARG A 365 -17.56 9.48 8.91
C ARG A 365 -17.00 9.04 7.59
N TYR A 366 -15.68 8.98 7.46
CA TYR A 366 -14.98 8.71 6.19
C TYR A 366 -13.76 7.84 6.41
N VAL A 367 -13.58 6.88 5.50
CA VAL A 367 -12.35 6.10 5.35
C VAL A 367 -11.93 6.14 3.88
N GLY A 368 -10.81 6.79 3.60
CA GLY A 368 -10.12 6.72 2.31
C GLY A 368 -8.97 5.71 2.36
N THR A 369 -8.94 4.81 1.41
CA THR A 369 -7.79 3.91 1.24
C THR A 369 -7.27 3.94 -0.18
N ALA A 370 -5.95 4.01 -0.34
CA ALA A 370 -5.32 3.89 -1.65
C ALA A 370 -5.38 2.47 -2.21
N CYS A 371 -5.70 1.47 -1.39
CA CYS A 371 -5.77 0.07 -1.78
C CYS A 371 -7.03 -0.23 -2.61
N PRO A 372 -7.01 -1.30 -3.44
CA PRO A 372 -8.16 -1.70 -4.23
C PRO A 372 -9.23 -2.36 -3.37
N ARG A 373 -10.46 -2.30 -3.83
CA ARG A 373 -11.55 -3.13 -3.32
C ARG A 373 -11.33 -4.58 -3.77
N THR A 374 -11.52 -5.51 -2.86
CA THR A 374 -11.39 -6.94 -3.12
C THR A 374 -12.52 -7.71 -2.42
N PRO A 375 -12.83 -8.95 -2.84
CA PRO A 375 -13.83 -9.77 -2.14
C PRO A 375 -13.54 -9.95 -0.64
N TRP A 376 -12.27 -9.98 -0.27
CA TRP A 376 -11.83 -10.17 1.12
C TRP A 376 -11.89 -8.89 1.97
N SER A 377 -12.06 -7.72 1.35
CA SER A 377 -12.30 -6.45 2.04
C SER A 377 -13.79 -6.16 2.26
N GLU A 378 -14.69 -6.89 1.60
CA GLU A 378 -16.13 -6.65 1.67
C GLU A 378 -16.72 -6.75 3.09
N PRO A 379 -16.38 -7.76 3.89
CA PRO A 379 -16.96 -7.86 5.25
C PRO A 379 -16.71 -6.61 6.09
N ASP A 380 -15.50 -6.05 6.03
CA ASP A 380 -15.16 -4.83 6.77
C ASP A 380 -15.84 -3.60 6.20
N ARG A 381 -15.91 -3.49 4.87
CA ARG A 381 -16.59 -2.42 4.17
C ARG A 381 -18.10 -2.40 4.53
N GLU A 382 -18.76 -3.55 4.44
CA GLU A 382 -20.19 -3.69 4.75
C GLU A 382 -20.49 -3.36 6.21
N TRP A 383 -19.64 -3.84 7.11
CA TRP A 383 -19.76 -3.55 8.53
C TRP A 383 -19.66 -2.03 8.82
N LEU A 384 -18.70 -1.34 8.18
CA LEU A 384 -18.51 0.11 8.29
C LEU A 384 -19.68 0.86 7.65
N ALA A 385 -20.11 0.47 6.45
CA ALA A 385 -21.22 1.09 5.73
C ALA A 385 -22.54 1.00 6.50
N ALA A 386 -22.83 -0.13 7.14
CA ALA A 386 -24.01 -0.31 7.99
C ALA A 386 -24.03 0.64 9.21
N ARG A 387 -22.87 1.23 9.55
CA ARG A 387 -22.72 2.24 10.62
C ARG A 387 -22.59 3.66 10.11
N GLY A 388 -22.92 3.89 8.83
CA GLY A 388 -22.89 5.22 8.22
C GLY A 388 -21.50 5.75 7.89
N VAL A 389 -20.49 4.88 7.88
CA VAL A 389 -19.13 5.24 7.47
C VAL A 389 -19.00 5.14 5.95
N MET A 390 -18.61 6.21 5.31
CA MET A 390 -18.30 6.25 3.88
C MET A 390 -16.91 5.65 3.64
N VAL A 391 -16.84 4.54 2.89
CA VAL A 391 -15.59 3.86 2.54
C VAL A 391 -15.26 4.12 1.08
N ASN A 392 -14.12 4.78 0.83
CA ASN A 392 -13.65 5.13 -0.51
C ASN A 392 -12.35 4.38 -0.84
N PHE A 393 -12.42 3.44 -1.78
CA PHE A 393 -11.25 2.73 -2.30
C PHE A 393 -10.60 3.53 -3.42
N ARG A 394 -9.29 3.41 -3.57
CA ARG A 394 -8.50 4.19 -4.54
C ARG A 394 -8.66 5.70 -4.34
N ALA A 395 -8.86 6.11 -3.07
CA ALA A 395 -9.06 7.51 -2.73
C ALA A 395 -7.86 8.37 -3.17
N THR A 396 -8.16 9.50 -3.80
CA THR A 396 -7.17 10.52 -4.14
C THR A 396 -6.98 11.51 -3.00
N LEU A 397 -5.92 12.32 -3.06
CA LEU A 397 -5.68 13.38 -2.07
C LEU A 397 -6.86 14.35 -2.00
N GLU A 398 -7.35 14.76 -3.17
CA GLU A 398 -8.45 15.71 -3.32
C GLU A 398 -9.71 15.19 -2.62
N GLN A 399 -10.01 13.91 -2.76
CA GLN A 399 -11.15 13.27 -2.12
C GLN A 399 -10.98 13.17 -0.60
N ASP A 400 -9.78 12.85 -0.12
CA ASP A 400 -9.50 12.82 1.32
C ASP A 400 -9.60 14.23 1.94
N LEU A 401 -9.13 15.26 1.22
CA LEU A 401 -9.24 16.65 1.65
C LEU A 401 -10.68 17.15 1.59
N ALA A 402 -11.45 16.76 0.57
CA ALA A 402 -12.87 17.09 0.44
C ALA A 402 -13.68 16.48 1.59
N ALA A 403 -13.43 15.22 1.94
CA ALA A 403 -14.07 14.57 3.08
C ALA A 403 -13.73 15.27 4.41
N MET A 404 -12.49 15.70 4.59
CA MET A 404 -12.09 16.49 5.76
C MET A 404 -12.81 17.84 5.81
N ALA A 405 -12.96 18.52 4.67
CA ALA A 405 -13.69 19.79 4.60
C ALA A 405 -15.19 19.61 4.84
N GLU A 406 -15.80 18.56 4.32
CA GLU A 406 -17.23 18.26 4.45
C GLU A 406 -17.60 17.87 5.88
N PHE A 407 -16.87 16.93 6.46
CA PHE A 407 -17.20 16.39 7.77
C PHE A 407 -16.64 17.20 8.93
N GLN A 408 -15.71 18.12 8.70
CA GLN A 408 -15.09 18.95 9.73
C GLN A 408 -14.75 18.16 11.01
N PRO A 409 -13.82 17.21 10.94
CA PRO A 409 -13.53 16.31 12.04
C PRO A 409 -12.85 17.02 13.21
N ASP A 410 -13.01 16.47 14.41
CA ASP A 410 -12.22 16.83 15.59
C ASP A 410 -10.79 16.28 15.49
N LEU A 411 -10.59 15.24 14.67
CA LEU A 411 -9.30 14.63 14.38
C LEU A 411 -9.26 14.11 12.94
N ALA A 412 -8.26 14.54 12.18
CA ALA A 412 -7.93 13.94 10.90
C ALA A 412 -6.77 12.94 11.06
N ILE A 413 -6.98 11.69 10.67
CA ILE A 413 -5.93 10.67 10.59
C ILE A 413 -5.62 10.46 9.12
N GLY A 414 -4.36 10.66 8.69
CA GLY A 414 -4.11 10.57 7.26
C GLY A 414 -2.63 10.50 6.87
N THR A 415 -2.41 10.72 5.58
CA THR A 415 -1.09 10.82 4.98
C THR A 415 -0.45 12.18 5.30
N THR A 416 0.82 12.36 4.99
CA THR A 416 1.53 13.62 5.26
C THR A 416 0.81 14.85 4.71
N PRO A 417 0.34 14.89 3.44
CA PRO A 417 -0.41 16.04 2.92
C PRO A 417 -1.73 16.30 3.66
N VAL A 418 -2.46 15.25 4.02
CA VAL A 418 -3.71 15.37 4.81
C VAL A 418 -3.42 15.97 6.18
N VAL A 419 -2.40 15.46 6.88
CA VAL A 419 -1.98 15.97 8.20
C VAL A 419 -1.52 17.43 8.12
N GLN A 420 -0.78 17.78 7.08
CA GLN A 420 -0.34 19.16 6.86
C GLN A 420 -1.53 20.08 6.64
N LYS A 421 -2.45 19.71 5.77
CA LYS A 421 -3.65 20.53 5.48
C LYS A 421 -4.56 20.65 6.70
N ALA A 422 -4.76 19.57 7.45
CA ALA A 422 -5.51 19.60 8.70
C ALA A 422 -4.93 20.65 9.69
N LYS A 423 -3.62 20.66 9.89
CA LYS A 423 -2.94 21.63 10.75
C LYS A 423 -3.10 23.08 10.27
N GLN A 424 -3.08 23.31 8.96
CA GLN A 424 -3.37 24.63 8.39
C GLN A 424 -4.80 25.10 8.71
N LEU A 425 -5.74 24.17 8.79
CA LEU A 425 -7.14 24.44 9.12
C LEU A 425 -7.40 24.49 10.63
N GLY A 426 -6.39 24.22 11.47
CA GLY A 426 -6.53 24.16 12.92
C GLY A 426 -7.20 22.86 13.39
N ILE A 427 -7.19 21.81 12.59
CA ILE A 427 -7.72 20.49 12.92
C ILE A 427 -6.58 19.63 13.49
N PRO A 428 -6.77 19.05 14.70
CA PRO A 428 -5.83 18.02 15.20
C PRO A 428 -5.62 16.92 14.20
N ALA A 429 -4.38 16.44 14.07
CA ALA A 429 -4.08 15.43 13.07
C ALA A 429 -3.02 14.43 13.53
N LEU A 430 -3.18 13.17 13.08
CA LEU A 430 -2.23 12.08 13.27
C LEU A 430 -1.81 11.49 11.93
N TYR A 431 -0.54 11.16 11.82
CA TYR A 431 -0.02 10.45 10.66
C TYR A 431 -0.35 8.95 10.78
N PHE A 432 -1.05 8.42 9.79
CA PHE A 432 -1.60 7.06 9.81
C PHE A 432 -0.53 5.99 10.04
N THR A 433 0.56 6.01 9.28
CA THR A 433 1.62 5.02 9.39
C THR A 433 2.26 5.00 10.78
N ASN A 434 2.45 6.17 11.41
CA ASN A 434 2.98 6.25 12.77
C ASN A 434 1.98 5.71 13.81
N LEU A 435 0.68 5.88 13.56
CA LEU A 435 -0.36 5.37 14.45
C LEU A 435 -0.33 3.85 14.55
N ILE A 436 -0.19 3.17 13.40
CA ILE A 436 -0.26 1.71 13.31
C ILE A 436 1.08 1.02 13.57
N SER A 437 2.22 1.67 13.30
CA SER A 437 3.54 1.01 13.34
C SER A 437 4.02 0.67 14.75
N ALA A 438 3.50 1.35 15.77
CA ALA A 438 3.98 1.22 17.15
C ALA A 438 2.97 0.56 18.11
N ARG A 439 1.82 0.10 17.60
CA ARG A 439 0.73 -0.38 18.46
C ARG A 439 0.10 -1.65 17.91
N PRO A 440 -0.24 -2.62 18.80
CA PRO A 440 -1.06 -3.75 18.39
C PRO A 440 -2.46 -3.29 18.01
N LEU A 441 -3.10 -3.98 17.05
CA LEU A 441 -4.48 -3.73 16.65
C LEU A 441 -5.41 -4.90 16.98
N PHE A 442 -4.86 -6.09 17.21
CA PHE A 442 -5.63 -7.33 17.29
C PHE A 442 -5.90 -7.79 18.71
N GLY A 443 -7.08 -8.37 18.89
CA GLY A 443 -7.50 -8.98 20.14
C GLY A 443 -7.50 -8.04 21.34
N PRO A 444 -7.36 -8.57 22.56
CA PRO A 444 -7.39 -7.76 23.79
C PRO A 444 -6.27 -6.70 23.85
N ALA A 445 -5.08 -7.01 23.35
CA ALA A 445 -3.95 -6.08 23.35
C ALA A 445 -4.19 -4.88 22.43
N GLY A 446 -4.92 -5.09 21.34
CA GLY A 446 -5.24 -4.05 20.36
C GLY A 446 -6.41 -3.16 20.77
N ALA A 447 -7.36 -3.69 21.52
CA ALA A 447 -8.66 -3.05 21.76
C ALA A 447 -8.58 -1.61 22.31
N GLY A 448 -7.69 -1.35 23.28
CA GLY A 448 -7.51 0.00 23.86
C GLY A 448 -6.31 0.77 23.31
N SER A 449 -5.56 0.20 22.38
CA SER A 449 -4.23 0.69 21.99
C SER A 449 -4.21 2.06 21.32
N LEU A 450 -5.28 2.42 20.60
CA LEU A 450 -5.40 3.69 19.89
C LEU A 450 -6.02 4.81 20.75
N ALA A 451 -6.83 4.46 21.74
CA ALA A 451 -7.69 5.40 22.45
C ALA A 451 -6.90 6.54 23.12
N GLN A 452 -5.80 6.23 23.80
CA GLN A 452 -4.98 7.25 24.48
C GLN A 452 -4.44 8.30 23.52
N VAL A 453 -3.89 7.85 22.40
CA VAL A 453 -3.25 8.75 21.41
C VAL A 453 -4.31 9.55 20.66
N VAL A 454 -5.41 8.92 20.30
CA VAL A 454 -6.52 9.59 19.60
C VAL A 454 -7.15 10.65 20.52
N ASN A 455 -7.48 10.31 21.74
CA ASN A 455 -8.05 11.26 22.71
C ASN A 455 -7.08 12.39 23.06
N ALA A 456 -5.79 12.09 23.23
CA ALA A 456 -4.77 13.11 23.46
C ALA A 456 -4.63 14.07 22.27
N ALA A 457 -4.74 13.56 21.03
CA ALA A 457 -4.72 14.39 19.85
C ALA A 457 -5.96 15.29 19.75
N ILE A 458 -7.16 14.74 20.00
CA ILE A 458 -8.41 15.52 20.01
C ILE A 458 -8.34 16.61 21.08
N GLY A 459 -7.83 16.30 22.27
CA GLY A 459 -7.68 17.26 23.37
C GLY A 459 -6.70 18.40 23.09
N ASN A 460 -5.90 18.33 22.05
CA ASN A 460 -4.87 19.32 21.70
C ASN A 460 -5.36 20.46 20.80
N LYS A 461 -6.69 20.65 20.69
CA LYS A 461 -7.30 21.64 19.79
C LYS A 461 -6.76 23.07 20.00
N GLY A 462 -6.64 23.53 21.23
CA GLY A 462 -6.14 24.87 21.52
C GLY A 462 -4.72 25.13 20.98
N ARG A 463 -3.87 24.11 20.96
CA ARG A 463 -2.56 24.20 20.33
C ARG A 463 -2.65 24.26 18.80
N MET A 464 -3.65 23.62 18.22
CA MET A 464 -3.88 23.67 16.78
C MET A 464 -4.39 25.04 16.33
N ASP A 465 -5.17 25.74 17.14
CA ASP A 465 -5.60 27.12 16.87
C ASP A 465 -4.38 28.07 16.81
N ALA A 466 -3.41 27.89 17.70
CA ALA A 466 -2.15 28.63 17.63
C ALA A 466 -1.35 28.31 16.36
N MET A 467 -1.33 27.03 15.93
CA MET A 467 -0.70 26.62 14.68
C MET A 467 -1.42 27.18 13.45
N LYS A 468 -2.75 27.26 13.48
CA LYS A 468 -3.52 27.90 12.41
C LYS A 468 -3.13 29.37 12.23
N ALA A 469 -2.96 30.11 13.34
CA ALA A 469 -2.49 31.48 13.30
C ALA A 469 -1.07 31.58 12.73
N PHE A 470 -0.19 30.63 13.05
CA PHE A 470 1.17 30.56 12.50
C PHE A 470 1.19 30.32 10.97
N PHE A 471 0.27 29.51 10.46
CA PHE A 471 0.16 29.22 9.02
C PHE A 471 -0.68 30.25 8.25
N ALA A 472 -1.30 31.24 8.92
CA ALA A 472 -2.06 32.27 8.26
C ALA A 472 -1.17 33.05 7.27
N GLY A 473 -1.64 33.15 6.02
CA GLY A 473 -0.90 33.79 4.94
C GLY A 473 0.21 32.93 4.28
N VAL A 474 0.51 31.75 4.79
CA VAL A 474 1.47 30.84 4.16
C VAL A 474 0.83 30.22 2.92
N GLY A 475 1.46 30.45 1.75
CA GLY A 475 0.92 30.00 0.47
C GLY A 475 -0.19 30.87 -0.11
N GLU A 476 -0.48 32.02 0.51
CA GLU A 476 -1.38 33.04 -0.03
C GLU A 476 -0.57 34.07 -0.84
N GLY A 477 -1.22 34.71 -1.80
CA GLY A 477 -0.64 35.76 -2.66
C GLY A 477 -0.04 35.23 -3.96
N ASP A 478 0.91 35.97 -4.53
CA ASP A 478 1.48 35.73 -5.87
C ASP A 478 2.32 34.46 -6.04
N THR A 479 2.47 33.69 -4.99
CA THR A 479 2.94 32.29 -5.08
C THR A 479 1.83 31.37 -5.55
N ALA A 480 0.86 31.93 -6.27
CA ALA A 480 -0.22 31.22 -6.94
C ALA A 480 0.32 29.95 -7.59
N GLY A 481 -0.42 28.90 -7.38
CA GLY A 481 -0.03 27.53 -7.58
C GLY A 481 0.79 27.28 -8.83
N THR A 482 1.82 26.55 -8.65
CA THR A 482 2.78 26.12 -9.68
C THR A 482 2.10 25.44 -10.90
N TRP A 483 0.80 25.19 -10.82
CA TRP A 483 0.05 24.35 -11.76
C TRP A 483 -1.21 24.99 -12.34
N GLN A 484 -1.32 26.33 -12.27
CA GLN A 484 -2.33 27.05 -13.05
C GLN A 484 -1.78 27.32 -14.45
N ASP A 485 -2.56 27.13 -15.44
CA ASP A 485 -2.46 27.32 -16.92
C ASP A 485 -1.09 27.55 -17.56
N THR A 486 -0.12 28.10 -16.86
CA THR A 486 1.26 28.25 -17.30
C THR A 486 2.22 27.89 -16.16
N PRO A 487 3.31 27.16 -16.41
CA PRO A 487 4.35 26.94 -15.42
C PRO A 487 4.80 28.27 -14.84
N GLN A 488 4.55 28.48 -13.56
CA GLN A 488 4.94 29.70 -12.91
C GLN A 488 6.44 29.67 -12.63
N LEU A 489 7.17 30.26 -13.53
CA LEU A 489 8.57 30.58 -13.27
C LEU A 489 8.61 31.76 -12.32
N HIS A 490 9.52 31.70 -11.32
CA HIS A 490 9.85 32.83 -10.48
C HIS A 490 10.03 34.07 -11.36
N PRO A 491 9.56 35.27 -10.98
CA PRO A 491 9.64 36.49 -11.82
C PRO A 491 11.01 36.70 -12.44
N ASP A 492 12.10 36.50 -11.69
CA ASP A 492 13.47 36.60 -12.18
C ASP A 492 13.82 35.56 -13.27
N PHE A 493 13.21 34.39 -13.22
CA PHE A 493 13.37 33.37 -14.26
C PHE A 493 12.62 33.74 -15.52
N ARG A 494 11.41 34.32 -15.44
CA ARG A 494 10.66 34.80 -16.60
C ARG A 494 11.45 35.86 -17.35
N GLU A 495 12.01 36.84 -16.63
CA GLU A 495 12.85 37.86 -17.25
C GLU A 495 14.11 37.27 -17.89
N LYS A 496 14.80 36.36 -17.20
CA LYS A 496 15.97 35.67 -17.76
C LYS A 496 15.66 34.87 -19.02
N PHE A 497 14.55 34.16 -19.04
CA PHE A 497 14.14 33.40 -20.23
C PHE A 497 13.69 34.33 -21.35
N ALA A 498 12.94 35.40 -21.06
CA ALA A 498 12.55 36.39 -22.05
C ALA A 498 13.76 37.08 -22.70
N ARG A 499 14.76 37.48 -21.89
CA ARG A 499 16.03 38.04 -22.39
C ARG A 499 16.84 37.04 -23.22
N ARG A 500 16.88 35.76 -22.83
CA ARG A 500 17.53 34.70 -23.63
C ARG A 500 16.81 34.45 -24.94
N ALA A 501 15.49 34.37 -24.93
CA ALA A 501 14.67 34.18 -26.14
C ALA A 501 14.84 35.36 -27.12
N ALA A 502 14.80 36.59 -26.61
CA ALA A 502 15.03 37.79 -27.42
C ALA A 502 16.44 37.82 -28.03
N LYS A 503 17.46 37.44 -27.25
CA LYS A 503 18.85 37.36 -27.74
C LYS A 503 19.04 36.26 -28.79
N ALA A 504 18.40 35.09 -28.61
CA ALA A 504 18.43 34.02 -29.57
C ALA A 504 17.70 34.37 -30.88
N LYS A 505 16.60 35.12 -30.79
CA LYS A 505 15.86 35.63 -31.95
C LYS A 505 16.69 36.68 -32.74
N ALA A 506 17.29 37.65 -32.04
CA ALA A 506 18.17 38.64 -32.68
C ALA A 506 19.38 37.96 -33.36
N ALA A 507 20.02 36.98 -32.72
CA ALA A 507 21.11 36.23 -33.33
C ALA A 507 20.69 35.38 -34.54
N ALA A 508 19.44 34.94 -34.61
CA ALA A 508 18.90 34.21 -35.77
C ALA A 508 18.53 35.15 -36.94
N GLU A 509 18.25 36.41 -36.66
CA GLU A 509 17.97 37.45 -37.68
C GLU A 509 19.24 38.09 -38.22
N GLU A 510 20.40 37.92 -37.57
CA GLU A 510 21.72 38.41 -38.03
C GLU A 510 22.50 37.39 -38.89
N ILE A 511 21.91 36.25 -39.22
CA ILE A 511 22.54 35.28 -40.13
C ILE A 511 22.04 35.56 -41.55
N PRO A 512 22.90 36.04 -42.47
CA PRO A 512 22.52 36.43 -43.84
C PRO A 512 22.11 35.24 -44.70
#